data_7d85eff97984d3e5172ab8c15dd9395e
#
_entry.id   7d85eff97984d3e5172ab8c15dd9395e
#
_cell.length_a   1.000
_cell.length_b   1.000
_cell.length_c   1.000
_cell.angle_alpha   90.00
_cell.angle_beta   90.00
_cell.angle_gamma   90.00
#
_symmetry.space_group_name_H-M   'P 1'
#
loop_
_entity.id
_entity.type
_entity.pdbx_description
1 polymer ?
#
loop_
_entity_poly.entity_id
_entity_poly.type
_entity_poly.pdbx_seq_one_letter_code
_entity_poly.pdbx_strand_id
1 'polypeptide(L)'
;KAFIRASARDAIASVQIDARLPVIPVRALKNASSELFTAKQREVAGHLDGGRVEMAEAQLQIEHYWAGALRRAVIDGDVEHGSVMAGQSVGMVKREEPVADIIAGLMAQAAAALEARAA
;
A
#
# COMPACT_ATOMS: atom_id res chain seq x y z
N LYS A 1 9.38 -9.25 8.09
CA LYS A 1 8.82 -10.63 7.85
C LYS A 1 7.67 -10.63 6.84
N ALA A 2 6.73 -9.62 6.86
CA ALA A 2 5.60 -9.56 5.93
C ALA A 2 6.09 -9.53 4.46
N PHE A 3 7.01 -8.65 4.10
CA PHE A 3 7.58 -8.55 2.75
C PHE A 3 8.26 -9.84 2.26
N ILE A 4 9.00 -10.53 3.14
CA ILE A 4 9.72 -11.77 2.77
C ILE A 4 8.76 -12.91 2.41
N ARG A 5 7.55 -12.89 2.97
CA ARG A 5 6.50 -13.90 2.71
C ARG A 5 5.61 -13.55 1.52
N ALA A 6 5.60 -12.29 1.11
CA ALA A 6 4.73 -11.80 0.08
C ALA A 6 5.19 -12.19 -1.32
N SER A 7 4.24 -12.41 -2.19
CA SER A 7 4.43 -12.54 -3.64
C SER A 7 4.04 -11.24 -4.36
N ALA A 8 4.40 -11.11 -5.64
CA ALA A 8 3.98 -9.98 -6.45
C ALA A 8 2.44 -9.82 -6.54
N ARG A 9 1.68 -10.91 -6.38
CA ARG A 9 0.22 -10.92 -6.43
C ARG A 9 -0.42 -10.38 -5.16
N ASP A 10 0.31 -10.39 -4.04
CA ASP A 10 -0.19 -9.89 -2.77
C ASP A 10 -0.16 -8.36 -2.71
N ALA A 11 0.60 -7.70 -3.59
CA ALA A 11 0.64 -6.25 -3.71
C ALA A 11 -0.51 -5.76 -4.62
N ILE A 12 -1.65 -5.46 -4.01
CA ILE A 12 -2.87 -4.99 -4.69
C ILE A 12 -2.96 -3.46 -4.71
N ALA A 13 -3.61 -2.93 -5.74
CA ALA A 13 -3.92 -1.50 -5.80
C ALA A 13 -5.15 -1.18 -4.95
N SER A 14 -5.15 -0.01 -4.30
CA SER A 14 -6.36 0.53 -3.70
C SER A 14 -7.39 0.84 -4.81
N VAL A 15 -8.65 0.59 -4.52
CA VAL A 15 -9.76 0.86 -5.43
C VAL A 15 -10.53 2.07 -4.91
N GLN A 16 -10.75 3.05 -5.79
CA GLN A 16 -11.68 4.14 -5.52
C GLN A 16 -13.09 3.67 -5.87
N ILE A 17 -13.98 3.62 -4.90
CA ILE A 17 -15.37 3.17 -5.09
C ILE A 17 -16.27 4.33 -5.52
N ASP A 18 -16.02 5.52 -5.01
CA ASP A 18 -16.79 6.72 -5.29
C ASP A 18 -15.82 7.85 -5.69
N ALA A 19 -16.04 8.45 -6.87
CA ALA A 19 -15.19 9.51 -7.40
C ALA A 19 -15.19 10.81 -6.55
N ARG A 20 -16.19 10.97 -5.69
CA ARG A 20 -16.29 12.12 -4.76
C ARG A 20 -15.32 12.00 -3.58
N LEU A 21 -14.87 10.78 -3.27
CA LEU A 21 -13.97 10.52 -2.15
C LEU A 21 -12.51 10.51 -2.63
N PRO A 22 -11.60 11.24 -1.96
CA PRO A 22 -10.21 11.37 -2.38
C PRO A 22 -9.44 10.10 -2.02
N VAL A 23 -9.37 9.15 -2.94
CA VAL A 23 -8.56 7.95 -2.80
C VAL A 23 -7.33 8.07 -3.68
N ILE A 24 -6.17 8.21 -3.05
CA ILE A 24 -4.90 8.18 -3.76
C ILE A 24 -4.60 6.73 -4.14
N PRO A 25 -4.42 6.41 -5.43
CA PRO A 25 -4.06 5.05 -5.84
C PRO A 25 -2.68 4.66 -5.28
N VAL A 26 -2.66 3.69 -4.40
CA VAL A 26 -1.43 3.10 -3.85
C VAL A 26 -1.46 1.59 -3.96
N ARG A 27 -0.30 0.96 -3.92
CA ARG A 27 -0.19 -0.49 -3.74
C ARG A 27 0.22 -0.81 -2.32
N ALA A 28 -0.46 -1.81 -1.75
CA ALA A 28 -0.16 -2.34 -0.44
C ALA A 28 -0.38 -3.86 -0.43
N LEU A 29 0.17 -4.55 0.55
CA LEU A 29 -0.12 -5.97 0.74
C LEU A 29 -1.60 -6.16 1.07
N LYS A 30 -2.23 -7.13 0.42
CA LYS A 30 -3.60 -7.54 0.73
C LYS A 30 -3.67 -8.06 2.16
N ASN A 31 -4.54 -7.46 2.97
CA ASN A 31 -4.75 -7.80 4.38
C ASN A 31 -6.13 -7.29 4.82
N ALA A 32 -6.48 -7.46 6.09
CA ALA A 32 -7.74 -6.94 6.64
C ALA A 32 -7.91 -5.43 6.45
N SER A 33 -6.82 -4.64 6.52
CA SER A 33 -6.89 -3.19 6.29
C SER A 33 -7.39 -2.84 4.88
N SER A 34 -7.01 -3.59 3.85
CA SER A 34 -7.45 -3.33 2.47
C SER A 34 -8.95 -3.59 2.27
N GLU A 35 -9.50 -4.57 2.98
CA GLU A 35 -10.93 -4.89 2.96
C GLU A 35 -11.74 -3.88 3.78
N LEU A 36 -11.24 -3.52 4.96
CA LEU A 36 -11.84 -2.49 5.82
C LEU A 36 -11.86 -1.12 5.14
N PHE A 37 -10.83 -0.77 4.37
CA PHE A 37 -10.82 0.48 3.60
C PHE A 37 -11.93 0.53 2.57
N THR A 38 -12.16 -0.58 1.87
CA THR A 38 -13.26 -0.71 0.91
C THR A 38 -14.62 -0.56 1.59
N ALA A 39 -14.79 -1.18 2.75
CA ALA A 39 -16.01 -1.06 3.56
C ALA A 39 -16.23 0.38 4.06
N LYS A 40 -15.16 1.04 4.53
CA LYS A 40 -15.20 2.44 4.98
C LYS A 40 -15.62 3.41 3.88
N GLN A 41 -15.09 3.24 2.67
CA GLN A 41 -15.52 4.05 1.53
C GLN A 41 -17.03 3.92 1.26
N ARG A 42 -17.58 2.69 1.30
CA ARG A 42 -19.02 2.45 1.11
C ARG A 42 -19.86 3.09 2.22
N GLU A 43 -19.43 2.99 3.46
CA GLU A 43 -20.06 3.62 4.61
C GLU A 43 -20.15 5.14 4.44
N VAL A 44 -19.01 5.77 4.14
CA VAL A 44 -18.91 7.23 3.98
C VAL A 44 -19.74 7.71 2.78
N ALA A 45 -19.69 7.01 1.65
CA ALA A 45 -20.51 7.32 0.48
C ALA A 45 -22.01 7.23 0.82
N GLY A 46 -22.42 6.19 1.55
CA GLY A 46 -23.82 6.06 2.01
C GLY A 46 -24.26 7.15 3.01
N HIS A 47 -23.36 7.66 3.84
CA HIS A 47 -23.64 8.82 4.71
C HIS A 47 -23.79 10.10 3.89
N LEU A 48 -22.95 10.29 2.87
CA LEU A 48 -23.02 11.43 1.96
C LEU A 48 -24.34 11.43 1.16
N ASP A 49 -24.71 10.29 0.58
CA ASP A 49 -25.96 10.13 -0.18
C ASP A 49 -27.21 10.32 0.69
N GLY A 50 -27.14 9.93 1.94
CA GLY A 50 -28.20 10.12 2.93
C GLY A 50 -28.24 11.51 3.57
N GLY A 51 -27.37 12.44 3.17
CA GLY A 51 -27.29 13.78 3.74
C GLY A 51 -26.89 13.83 5.21
N ARG A 52 -26.20 12.78 5.70
CA ARG A 52 -25.76 12.68 7.11
C ARG A 52 -24.42 13.35 7.36
N VAL A 53 -23.64 13.54 6.32
CA VAL A 53 -22.35 14.26 6.36
C VAL A 53 -22.22 15.15 5.13
N GLU A 54 -21.51 16.25 5.29
CA GLU A 54 -21.15 17.15 4.19
C GLU A 54 -19.93 16.60 3.43
N MET A 55 -19.74 17.04 2.18
CA MET A 55 -18.67 16.59 1.30
C MET A 55 -17.27 16.71 1.94
N ALA A 56 -16.99 17.87 2.56
CA ALA A 56 -15.69 18.12 3.19
C ALA A 56 -15.42 17.17 4.36
N GLU A 57 -16.45 16.85 5.14
CA GLU A 57 -16.32 15.91 6.25
C GLU A 57 -16.15 14.48 5.75
N ALA A 58 -16.88 14.09 4.70
CA ALA A 58 -16.73 12.77 4.07
C ALA A 58 -15.30 12.57 3.55
N GLN A 59 -14.74 13.56 2.89
CA GLN A 59 -13.37 13.54 2.39
C GLN A 59 -12.35 13.42 3.53
N LEU A 60 -12.53 14.19 4.60
CA LEU A 60 -11.66 14.16 5.78
C LEU A 60 -11.68 12.79 6.49
N GLN A 61 -12.84 12.12 6.56
CA GLN A 61 -12.95 10.79 7.12
C GLN A 61 -12.11 9.75 6.36
N ILE A 62 -12.07 9.84 5.04
CA ILE A 62 -11.23 8.96 4.20
C ILE A 62 -9.74 9.25 4.42
N GLU A 63 -9.35 10.52 4.47
CA GLU A 63 -7.98 10.94 4.71
C GLU A 63 -7.46 10.47 6.08
N HIS A 64 -8.23 10.68 7.14
CA HIS A 64 -7.89 10.22 8.48
C HIS A 64 -7.78 8.70 8.58
N TYR A 65 -8.62 7.96 7.87
CA TYR A 65 -8.51 6.51 7.80
C TYR A 65 -7.16 6.06 7.24
N TRP A 66 -6.73 6.67 6.15
CA TRP A 66 -5.44 6.40 5.52
C TRP A 66 -4.24 6.69 6.43
N ALA A 67 -4.21 7.87 7.00
CA ALA A 67 -3.13 8.27 7.92
C ALA A 67 -3.04 7.30 9.11
N GLY A 68 -4.17 6.91 9.68
CA GLY A 68 -4.24 5.94 10.76
C GLY A 68 -3.76 4.54 10.36
N ALA A 69 -4.10 4.08 9.15
CA ALA A 69 -3.70 2.76 8.66
C ALA A 69 -2.18 2.68 8.40
N LEU A 70 -1.57 3.73 7.86
CA LEU A 70 -0.12 3.82 7.68
C LEU A 70 0.61 3.79 9.02
N ARG A 71 0.15 4.58 9.99
CA ARG A 71 0.72 4.62 11.33
C ARG A 71 0.69 3.24 11.99
N ARG A 72 -0.44 2.55 11.95
CA ARG A 72 -0.57 1.19 12.51
C ARG A 72 0.46 0.23 11.94
N ALA A 73 0.68 0.24 10.63
CA ALA A 73 1.66 -0.65 10.00
C ALA A 73 3.10 -0.32 10.40
N VAL A 74 3.48 0.97 10.38
CA VAL A 74 4.89 1.40 10.47
C VAL A 74 5.33 1.60 11.90
N ILE A 75 4.48 2.18 12.75
CA ILE A 75 4.82 2.54 14.14
C ILE A 75 4.40 1.41 15.09
N ASP A 76 3.15 0.94 14.96
CA ASP A 76 2.61 -0.03 15.90
C ASP A 76 2.95 -1.48 15.49
N GLY A 77 3.43 -1.69 14.27
CA GLY A 77 3.81 -3.00 13.75
C GLY A 77 2.63 -3.92 13.41
N ASP A 78 1.41 -3.39 13.40
CA ASP A 78 0.20 -4.15 13.03
C ASP A 78 0.10 -4.26 11.51
N VAL A 79 0.66 -5.32 10.99
CA VAL A 79 0.69 -5.60 9.55
C VAL A 79 -0.64 -6.16 9.01
N GLU A 80 -1.56 -6.52 9.87
CA GLU A 80 -2.87 -7.06 9.47
C GLU A 80 -3.90 -5.93 9.31
N HIS A 81 -3.96 -4.98 10.26
CA HIS A 81 -4.92 -3.88 10.24
C HIS A 81 -4.30 -2.55 9.81
N GLY A 82 -2.99 -2.54 9.53
CA GLY A 82 -2.28 -1.41 8.98
C GLY A 82 -2.07 -1.50 7.47
N SER A 83 -1.87 -0.37 6.81
CA SER A 83 -1.53 -0.33 5.39
C SER A 83 -0.04 -0.57 5.19
N VAL A 84 0.32 -1.75 4.70
CA VAL A 84 1.71 -2.14 4.40
C VAL A 84 1.99 -1.86 2.92
N MET A 85 2.44 -0.64 2.63
CA MET A 85 2.69 -0.21 1.25
C MET A 85 3.83 -1.01 0.62
N ALA A 86 3.59 -1.57 -0.55
CA ALA A 86 4.56 -2.35 -1.32
C ALA A 86 4.20 -2.39 -2.80
N GLY A 87 5.21 -2.27 -3.66
CA GLY A 87 5.06 -2.56 -5.09
C GLY A 87 5.11 -4.06 -5.37
N GLN A 88 4.85 -4.45 -6.62
CA GLN A 88 4.90 -5.86 -7.05
C GLN A 88 6.31 -6.47 -6.92
N SER A 89 7.36 -5.64 -6.92
CA SER A 89 8.75 -6.05 -6.63
C SER A 89 8.93 -6.65 -5.23
N VAL A 90 7.94 -6.53 -4.33
CA VAL A 90 7.96 -7.20 -3.02
C VAL A 90 8.19 -8.71 -3.15
N GLY A 91 7.71 -9.35 -4.22
CA GLY A 91 7.96 -10.75 -4.51
C GLY A 91 9.44 -11.13 -4.71
N MET A 92 10.31 -10.15 -4.90
CA MET A 92 11.76 -10.32 -5.03
C MET A 92 12.48 -10.24 -3.68
N VAL A 93 11.84 -9.75 -2.62
CA VAL A 93 12.42 -9.65 -1.26
C VAL A 93 12.44 -11.04 -0.63
N LYS A 94 13.63 -11.61 -0.41
CA LYS A 94 13.77 -12.98 0.10
C LYS A 94 14.32 -13.04 1.52
N ARG A 95 15.02 -12.02 1.97
CA ARG A 95 15.67 -11.96 3.29
C ARG A 95 15.87 -10.52 3.75
N GLU A 96 16.21 -10.36 5.00
CA GLU A 96 16.71 -9.09 5.54
C GLU A 96 18.20 -8.99 5.22
N GLU A 97 18.63 -7.83 4.72
CA GLU A 97 20.01 -7.56 4.34
C GLU A 97 20.40 -6.14 4.78
N PRO A 98 21.68 -5.90 5.10
CA PRO A 98 22.18 -4.55 5.28
C PRO A 98 21.94 -3.69 4.02
N VAL A 99 21.62 -2.42 4.22
CA VAL A 99 21.36 -1.50 3.08
C VAL A 99 22.54 -1.43 2.11
N ALA A 100 23.78 -1.47 2.64
CA ALA A 100 24.97 -1.48 1.80
C ALA A 100 25.02 -2.65 0.83
N ASP A 101 24.63 -3.85 1.29
CA ASP A 101 24.62 -5.06 0.44
C ASP A 101 23.51 -4.99 -0.61
N ILE A 102 22.34 -4.44 -0.24
CA ILE A 102 21.24 -4.20 -1.19
C ILE A 102 21.69 -3.26 -2.31
N ILE A 103 22.32 -2.14 -1.97
CA ILE A 103 22.82 -1.17 -2.96
C ILE A 103 23.90 -1.79 -3.82
N ALA A 104 24.88 -2.50 -3.24
CA ALA A 104 25.93 -3.18 -4.00
C ALA A 104 25.34 -4.21 -4.98
N GLY A 105 24.37 -4.99 -4.54
CA GLY A 105 23.66 -5.96 -5.37
C GLY A 105 22.90 -5.31 -6.53
N LEU A 106 22.20 -4.21 -6.29
CA LEU A 106 21.51 -3.45 -7.35
C LEU A 106 22.48 -2.89 -8.39
N MET A 107 23.60 -2.34 -7.95
CA MET A 107 24.64 -1.81 -8.85
C MET A 107 25.27 -2.90 -9.71
N ALA A 108 25.61 -4.05 -9.10
CA ALA A 108 26.16 -5.20 -9.83
C ALA A 108 25.17 -5.73 -10.89
N GLN A 109 23.90 -5.88 -10.53
CA GLN A 109 22.87 -6.32 -11.48
C GLN A 109 22.66 -5.31 -12.62
N ALA A 110 22.68 -4.02 -12.33
CA ALA A 110 22.56 -2.98 -13.35
C ALA A 110 23.74 -3.02 -14.34
N ALA A 111 24.99 -3.14 -13.84
CA ALA A 111 26.17 -3.26 -14.68
C ALA A 111 26.09 -4.50 -15.59
N ALA A 112 25.79 -5.66 -15.03
CA ALA A 112 25.65 -6.89 -15.81
C ALA A 112 24.55 -6.81 -16.88
N ALA A 113 23.42 -6.16 -16.57
CA ALA A 113 22.34 -5.97 -17.53
C ALA A 113 22.74 -5.03 -18.69
N LEU A 114 23.53 -4.00 -18.42
CA LEU A 114 24.06 -3.11 -19.47
C LEU A 114 25.07 -3.83 -20.37
N GLU A 115 26.02 -4.59 -19.79
CA GLU A 115 26.98 -5.39 -20.54
C GLU A 115 26.30 -6.41 -21.46
N ALA A 116 25.29 -7.13 -20.93
CA ALA A 116 24.53 -8.11 -21.73
C ALA A 116 23.73 -7.49 -22.90
N ARG A 117 23.42 -6.19 -22.84
CA ARG A 117 22.74 -5.47 -23.95
C ARG A 117 23.69 -4.87 -24.95
N ALA A 118 24.96 -4.71 -24.60
CA ALA A 118 25.99 -4.15 -25.47
C ALA A 118 26.71 -5.24 -26.33
N ALA A 119 26.49 -6.51 -25.98
CA ALA A 119 26.99 -7.67 -26.71
C ALA A 119 26.00 -8.11 -27.80
#